data_7c4937cf08e0b4dadd96bce45cda4df2
#
_entry.id   7c4937cf08e0b4dadd96bce45cda4df2
#
_cell.length_a   1.000
_cell.length_b   1.000
_cell.length_c   1.000
_cell.angle_alpha   90.00
_cell.angle_beta   90.00
_cell.angle_gamma   90.00
#
_symmetry.space_group_name_H-M   'P 1'
#
loop_
_entity.id
_entity.type
_entity.pdbx_description
1 polymer ?
#
loop_
_entity_poly.entity_id
_entity_poly.type
_entity_poly.pdbx_seq_one_letter_code
_entity_poly.pdbx_strand_id
1 'polypeptide(L)'
;MSHFDRAVRYDLRAARGFVKPLAHDQPVPGCGCPACTGVPEDSPARQPVRPRDFSGWESRAEKARSYPILEIAKRIGLEVQKKGRSWVASCPLHEDRTPSLSISPHKGRSGLWHCFSCGASGDAIELFMRTNHCGFSEAVKALVP
;
A
#
# COMPACT_ATOMS: atom_id res chain seq x y z
N MET A 1 24.29 -7.60 -37.64
CA MET A 1 23.22 -8.54 -38.01
C MET A 1 22.53 -8.97 -36.74
N SER A 2 21.37 -8.46 -36.53
CA SER A 2 20.67 -8.31 -35.28
C SER A 2 19.77 -9.51 -35.02
N HIS A 3 19.97 -10.20 -33.90
CA HIS A 3 19.00 -11.13 -33.35
C HIS A 3 18.43 -10.56 -32.05
N PHE A 4 17.53 -9.60 -32.19
CA PHE A 4 16.61 -9.20 -31.14
C PHE A 4 15.21 -9.18 -31.76
N ASP A 5 14.50 -10.28 -31.64
CA ASP A 5 13.05 -10.25 -31.66
C ASP A 5 12.49 -11.59 -31.17
N ARG A 6 12.34 -11.73 -29.89
CA ARG A 6 11.41 -12.69 -29.31
C ARG A 6 10.60 -11.99 -28.25
N ALA A 7 9.63 -11.23 -28.75
CA ALA A 7 8.59 -10.65 -27.93
C ALA A 7 7.81 -11.79 -27.24
N VAL A 8 8.04 -11.91 -25.94
CA VAL A 8 7.19 -12.70 -25.06
C VAL A 8 5.85 -11.98 -24.99
N ARG A 9 4.89 -12.39 -25.81
CA ARG A 9 3.51 -11.93 -25.70
C ARG A 9 2.92 -12.47 -24.41
N TYR A 10 2.84 -11.65 -23.39
CA TYR A 10 2.01 -11.91 -22.22
C TYR A 10 0.54 -11.83 -22.64
N ASP A 11 -0.12 -12.97 -22.71
CA ASP A 11 -1.56 -13.04 -22.94
C ASP A 11 -2.28 -12.68 -21.63
N LEU A 12 -2.81 -11.44 -21.58
CA LEU A 12 -3.55 -10.88 -20.45
C LEU A 12 -4.94 -11.52 -20.25
N ARG A 13 -5.28 -12.61 -20.95
CA ARG A 13 -6.56 -13.32 -20.78
C ARG A 13 -6.56 -14.39 -19.70
N ALA A 14 -5.43 -14.69 -19.06
CA ALA A 14 -5.32 -15.73 -18.02
C ALA A 14 -5.54 -15.22 -16.58
N ALA A 15 -6.21 -14.10 -16.38
CA ALA A 15 -6.45 -13.53 -15.04
C ALA A 15 -7.58 -14.23 -14.25
N ARG A 16 -8.04 -15.41 -14.65
CA ARG A 16 -8.97 -16.26 -13.88
C ARG A 16 -8.64 -17.72 -14.12
N GLY A 17 -7.62 -18.21 -13.45
CA GLY A 17 -7.34 -19.63 -13.48
C GLY A 17 -5.98 -19.88 -12.85
N PHE A 18 -6.00 -20.69 -11.83
CA PHE A 18 -4.83 -21.31 -11.24
C PHE A 18 -4.07 -22.00 -12.36
N VAL A 19 -3.02 -21.38 -12.89
CA VAL A 19 -2.17 -22.02 -13.87
C VAL A 19 -1.41 -23.12 -13.15
N LYS A 20 -1.81 -24.37 -13.35
CA LYS A 20 -1.01 -25.51 -12.94
C LYS A 20 0.34 -25.37 -13.64
N PRO A 21 1.46 -25.43 -12.92
CA PRO A 21 2.76 -25.48 -13.58
C PRO A 21 2.80 -26.69 -14.50
N LEU A 22 3.23 -26.48 -15.74
CA LEU A 22 3.43 -27.56 -16.69
C LEU A 22 4.38 -28.60 -16.06
N ALA A 23 3.88 -29.79 -15.85
CA ALA A 23 4.71 -30.89 -15.39
C ALA A 23 5.75 -31.18 -16.48
N HIS A 24 7.01 -31.16 -16.11
CA HIS A 24 8.09 -31.57 -17.02
C HIS A 24 8.09 -33.09 -17.11
N ASP A 25 8.10 -33.61 -18.30
CA ASP A 25 8.29 -35.08 -18.54
C ASP A 25 9.67 -35.57 -18.13
N GLN A 26 10.62 -34.66 -17.91
CA GLN A 26 11.99 -35.00 -17.47
C GLN A 26 12.50 -33.98 -16.46
N PRO A 27 13.27 -34.42 -15.44
CA PRO A 27 13.84 -33.52 -14.44
C PRO A 27 14.84 -32.55 -15.09
N VAL A 28 14.59 -31.25 -14.92
CA VAL A 28 15.47 -30.16 -15.40
C VAL A 28 16.32 -29.67 -14.23
N PRO A 29 17.66 -29.69 -14.33
CA PRO A 29 18.53 -29.20 -13.27
C PRO A 29 18.26 -27.71 -12.99
N GLY A 30 17.98 -27.37 -11.71
CA GLY A 30 17.66 -26.02 -11.29
C GLY A 30 16.17 -25.66 -11.27
N CYS A 31 15.27 -26.57 -11.64
CA CYS A 31 13.84 -26.39 -11.54
C CYS A 31 13.39 -26.63 -10.09
N GLY A 32 12.81 -25.61 -9.44
CA GLY A 32 12.25 -25.72 -8.09
C GLY A 32 10.82 -26.27 -8.02
N CYS A 33 10.34 -26.99 -9.04
CA CYS A 33 8.98 -27.52 -9.03
C CYS A 33 8.86 -28.78 -8.14
N PRO A 34 7.70 -29.05 -7.51
CA PRO A 34 7.49 -30.20 -6.62
C PRO A 34 7.79 -31.55 -7.26
N ALA A 35 7.56 -31.70 -8.55
CA ALA A 35 7.85 -32.91 -9.30
C ALA A 35 9.36 -33.18 -9.45
N CYS A 36 10.20 -32.15 -9.47
CA CYS A 36 11.66 -32.25 -9.59
C CYS A 36 12.39 -32.30 -8.25
N THR A 37 11.80 -31.78 -7.19
CA THR A 37 12.41 -31.72 -5.85
C THR A 37 12.12 -32.95 -5.00
N GLY A 38 11.26 -33.83 -5.45
CA GLY A 38 10.88 -35.05 -4.69
C GLY A 38 10.22 -34.70 -3.33
N VAL A 39 9.68 -33.51 -3.18
CA VAL A 39 8.96 -33.14 -1.96
C VAL A 39 7.71 -34.02 -1.89
N PRO A 40 7.53 -34.83 -0.85
CA PRO A 40 6.35 -35.68 -0.72
C PRO A 40 5.11 -34.80 -0.75
N GLU A 41 4.08 -35.23 -1.49
CA GLU A 41 2.78 -34.55 -1.58
C GLU A 41 2.01 -34.50 -0.23
N ASP A 42 2.61 -35.06 0.81
CA ASP A 42 2.11 -34.98 2.18
C ASP A 42 2.58 -33.70 2.90
N SER A 43 2.47 -32.59 2.20
CA SER A 43 2.42 -31.32 2.91
C SER A 43 1.11 -31.30 3.69
N PRO A 44 1.15 -31.14 5.04
CA PRO A 44 -0.08 -31.10 5.84
C PRO A 44 -0.99 -30.09 5.18
N ALA A 45 -2.18 -30.56 4.75
CA ALA A 45 -3.19 -29.75 4.09
C ALA A 45 -3.24 -28.42 4.85
N ARG A 46 -2.95 -27.32 4.13
CA ARG A 46 -3.00 -25.97 4.73
C ARG A 46 -4.33 -25.89 5.42
N GLN A 47 -4.29 -25.94 6.75
CA GLN A 47 -5.50 -25.81 7.56
C GLN A 47 -6.22 -24.57 7.03
N PRO A 48 -7.53 -24.66 6.74
CA PRO A 48 -8.28 -23.51 6.33
C PRO A 48 -8.03 -22.43 7.37
N VAL A 49 -7.31 -21.37 6.98
CA VAL A 49 -7.09 -20.21 7.83
C VAL A 49 -8.48 -19.77 8.24
N ARG A 50 -8.82 -19.99 9.50
CA ARG A 50 -10.07 -19.48 10.05
C ARG A 50 -10.15 -18.03 9.67
N PRO A 51 -11.24 -17.57 9.03
CA PRO A 51 -11.39 -16.16 8.74
C PRO A 51 -11.19 -15.43 10.06
N ARG A 52 -10.10 -14.64 10.15
CA ARG A 52 -9.93 -13.74 11.28
C ARG A 52 -11.17 -12.87 11.26
N ASP A 53 -11.85 -12.78 12.37
CA ASP A 53 -12.99 -11.90 12.50
C ASP A 53 -12.53 -10.45 12.29
N PHE A 54 -12.55 -10.00 11.05
CA PHE A 54 -12.17 -8.66 10.64
C PHE A 54 -13.30 -7.65 10.81
N SER A 55 -14.49 -8.07 11.25
CA SER A 55 -15.66 -7.20 11.32
C SER A 55 -15.39 -5.92 12.12
N GLY A 56 -14.76 -6.05 13.28
CA GLY A 56 -14.37 -4.89 14.09
C GLY A 56 -13.21 -4.08 13.50
N TRP A 57 -12.29 -4.75 12.79
CA TRP A 57 -11.16 -4.11 12.15
C TRP A 57 -11.56 -3.32 10.89
N GLU A 58 -12.40 -3.88 10.03
CA GLU A 58 -12.93 -3.22 8.83
C GLU A 58 -13.67 -1.94 9.20
N SER A 59 -14.52 -1.98 10.23
CA SER A 59 -15.23 -0.82 10.74
C SER A 59 -14.25 0.27 11.24
N ARG A 60 -13.18 -0.09 11.95
CA ARG A 60 -12.16 0.86 12.42
C ARG A 60 -11.35 1.44 11.26
N ALA A 61 -10.92 0.60 10.33
CA ALA A 61 -10.19 1.03 9.15
C ALA A 61 -11.02 1.99 8.28
N GLU A 62 -12.32 1.74 8.14
CA GLU A 62 -13.22 2.62 7.43
C GLU A 62 -13.39 3.97 8.14
N LYS A 63 -13.54 3.98 9.46
CA LYS A 63 -13.56 5.21 10.25
C LYS A 63 -12.25 5.98 10.12
N ALA A 64 -11.11 5.30 10.17
CA ALA A 64 -9.79 5.93 10.00
C ALA A 64 -9.64 6.56 8.60
N ARG A 65 -10.15 5.90 7.55
CA ARG A 65 -10.15 6.43 6.18
C ARG A 65 -11.07 7.64 6.01
N SER A 66 -12.05 7.80 6.87
CA SER A 66 -12.96 8.96 6.87
C SER A 66 -12.46 10.11 7.75
N TYR A 67 -11.32 9.92 8.41
CA TYR A 67 -10.78 10.93 9.32
C TYR A 67 -10.24 12.14 8.55
N PRO A 68 -10.70 13.37 8.84
CA PRO A 68 -10.31 14.56 8.08
C PRO A 68 -8.81 14.81 8.12
N ILE A 69 -8.19 15.02 6.98
CA ILE A 69 -6.73 15.23 6.87
C ILE A 69 -6.24 16.46 7.69
N LEU A 70 -7.05 17.50 7.82
CA LEU A 70 -6.69 18.67 8.61
C LEU A 70 -6.60 18.38 10.11
N GLU A 71 -7.45 17.51 10.62
CA GLU A 71 -7.38 17.06 12.01
C GLU A 71 -6.13 16.21 12.26
N ILE A 72 -5.79 15.36 11.30
CA ILE A 72 -4.55 14.60 11.34
C ILE A 72 -3.33 15.52 11.30
N ALA A 73 -3.32 16.50 10.41
CA ALA A 73 -2.25 17.49 10.31
C ALA A 73 -2.02 18.23 11.63
N LYS A 74 -3.09 18.66 12.29
CA LYS A 74 -3.01 19.28 13.62
C LYS A 74 -2.49 18.31 14.68
N ARG A 75 -2.97 17.06 14.68
CA ARG A 75 -2.59 16.03 15.65
C ARG A 75 -1.11 15.66 15.59
N ILE A 76 -0.50 15.71 14.41
CA ILE A 76 0.94 15.51 14.22
C ILE A 76 1.76 16.80 14.38
N GLY A 77 1.13 17.88 14.80
CA GLY A 77 1.80 19.16 15.09
C GLY A 77 2.14 20.02 13.88
N LEU A 78 1.49 19.79 12.73
CA LEU A 78 1.72 20.64 11.55
C LEU A 78 0.97 21.97 11.69
N GLU A 79 1.69 23.05 11.52
CA GLU A 79 1.11 24.39 11.38
C GLU A 79 0.58 24.56 9.95
N VAL A 80 -0.73 24.44 9.80
CA VAL A 80 -1.40 24.54 8.50
C VAL A 80 -1.97 25.95 8.30
N GLN A 81 -1.65 26.56 7.16
CA GLN A 81 -2.15 27.88 6.76
C GLN A 81 -3.06 27.74 5.54
N LYS A 82 -4.20 28.41 5.58
CA LYS A 82 -5.14 28.39 4.46
C LYS A 82 -4.62 29.27 3.32
N LYS A 83 -4.52 28.69 2.13
CA LYS A 83 -4.13 29.40 0.90
C LYS A 83 -5.15 29.11 -0.21
N GLY A 84 -6.15 29.96 -0.35
CA GLY A 84 -7.24 29.75 -1.30
C GLY A 84 -8.09 28.52 -0.97
N ARG A 85 -8.16 27.56 -1.88
CA ARG A 85 -8.90 26.30 -1.71
C ARG A 85 -8.08 25.18 -1.04
N SER A 86 -6.79 25.37 -0.91
CA SER A 86 -5.86 24.42 -0.30
C SER A 86 -5.27 24.97 0.98
N TRP A 87 -4.65 24.09 1.74
CA TRP A 87 -3.88 24.45 2.92
C TRP A 87 -2.41 24.13 2.65
N VAL A 88 -1.52 24.93 3.21
CA VAL A 88 -0.08 24.73 3.09
C VAL A 88 0.56 24.57 4.46
N ALA A 89 1.60 23.77 4.54
CA ALA A 89 2.38 23.52 5.74
C ALA A 89 3.82 23.20 5.37
N SER A 90 4.73 23.21 6.34
CA SER A 90 6.04 22.62 6.18
C SER A 90 5.93 21.10 6.13
N CYS A 91 6.69 20.45 5.26
CA CYS A 91 6.64 19.01 5.11
C CYS A 91 7.38 18.31 6.28
N PRO A 92 6.75 17.34 6.95
CA PRO A 92 7.39 16.64 8.08
C PRO A 92 8.38 15.55 7.63
N LEU A 93 8.44 15.27 6.33
CA LEU A 93 9.25 14.15 5.80
C LEU A 93 10.65 14.56 5.35
N HIS A 94 10.93 15.85 5.31
CA HIS A 94 12.24 16.41 5.00
C HIS A 94 12.39 17.77 5.67
N GLU A 95 13.62 18.25 5.76
CA GLU A 95 13.89 19.60 6.28
C GLU A 95 13.31 20.63 5.29
N ASP A 96 12.26 21.32 5.70
CA ASP A 96 11.49 22.24 4.87
C ASP A 96 11.52 23.64 5.44
N ARG A 97 12.29 24.54 4.83
CA ARG A 97 12.40 25.95 5.22
C ARG A 97 11.28 26.81 4.65
N THR A 98 10.64 26.33 3.59
CA THR A 98 9.55 27.03 2.91
C THR A 98 8.36 26.09 2.77
N PRO A 99 7.18 26.42 3.29
CA PRO A 99 6.03 25.52 3.24
C PRO A 99 5.78 24.95 1.85
N SER A 100 6.07 23.66 1.67
CA SER A 100 5.97 22.93 0.39
C SER A 100 4.90 21.85 0.37
N LEU A 101 4.33 21.53 1.55
CA LEU A 101 3.24 20.58 1.67
C LEU A 101 1.91 21.26 1.36
N SER A 102 1.24 20.80 0.32
CA SER A 102 -0.12 21.23 -0.03
C SER A 102 -1.14 20.19 0.41
N ILE A 103 -2.15 20.60 1.15
CA ILE A 103 -3.23 19.78 1.65
C ILE A 103 -4.54 20.23 1.02
N SER A 104 -5.24 19.29 0.40
CA SER A 104 -6.54 19.50 -0.26
C SER A 104 -7.62 18.69 0.47
N PRO A 105 -8.32 19.25 1.46
CA PRO A 105 -9.27 18.51 2.29
C PRO A 105 -10.52 18.03 1.53
N HIS A 106 -10.81 18.65 0.39
CA HIS A 106 -11.99 18.32 -0.42
C HIS A 106 -11.75 17.27 -1.50
N LYS A 107 -10.51 16.76 -1.60
CA LYS A 107 -10.16 15.72 -2.56
C LYS A 107 -10.14 14.34 -1.90
N GLY A 108 -10.69 13.34 -2.59
CA GLY A 108 -10.81 11.99 -2.03
C GLY A 108 -11.80 11.92 -0.88
N ARG A 109 -11.69 10.90 -0.06
CA ARG A 109 -12.61 10.62 1.07
C ARG A 109 -12.26 11.43 2.32
N SER A 110 -10.98 11.53 2.64
CA SER A 110 -10.47 12.21 3.85
C SER A 110 -9.61 13.43 3.56
N GLY A 111 -9.38 13.73 2.30
CA GLY A 111 -8.43 14.72 1.81
C GLY A 111 -7.16 14.07 1.26
N LEU A 112 -6.45 14.82 0.43
CA LEU A 112 -5.17 14.43 -0.16
C LEU A 112 -4.11 15.48 0.15
N TRP A 113 -2.87 15.03 0.24
CA TRP A 113 -1.71 15.91 0.37
C TRP A 113 -0.65 15.60 -0.69
N HIS A 114 0.15 16.61 -0.98
CA HIS A 114 1.29 16.49 -1.88
C HIS A 114 2.37 17.49 -1.47
N CYS A 115 3.59 17.03 -1.38
CA CYS A 115 4.76 17.89 -1.17
C CYS A 115 5.42 18.22 -2.50
N PHE A 116 5.53 19.50 -2.82
CA PHE A 116 6.16 19.95 -4.06
C PHE A 116 7.70 19.89 -4.04
N SER A 117 8.32 19.78 -2.87
CA SER A 117 9.77 19.69 -2.74
C SER A 117 10.26 18.25 -2.85
N CYS A 118 9.70 17.31 -2.08
CA CYS A 118 10.16 15.92 -2.10
C CYS A 118 9.29 14.98 -2.97
N GLY A 119 8.20 15.46 -3.56
CA GLY A 119 7.31 14.68 -4.42
C GLY A 119 6.42 13.67 -3.66
N ALA A 120 6.54 13.58 -2.35
CA ALA A 120 5.71 12.68 -1.55
C ALA A 120 4.25 13.11 -1.57
N SER A 121 3.34 12.14 -1.63
CA SER A 121 1.90 12.38 -1.67
C SER A 121 1.15 11.22 -1.06
N GLY A 122 -0.12 11.44 -0.71
CA GLY A 122 -0.95 10.37 -0.16
C GLY A 122 -2.28 10.88 0.41
N ASP A 123 -2.94 10.01 1.14
CA ASP A 123 -4.15 10.31 1.92
C ASP A 123 -3.82 10.70 3.38
N ALA A 124 -4.86 10.89 4.16
CA ALA A 124 -4.74 11.29 5.55
C ALA A 124 -4.02 10.24 6.42
N ILE A 125 -4.27 8.94 6.19
CA ILE A 125 -3.62 7.86 6.93
C ILE A 125 -2.15 7.76 6.54
N GLU A 126 -1.84 7.89 5.26
CA GLU A 126 -0.48 7.86 4.74
C GLU A 126 0.37 8.98 5.33
N LEU A 127 -0.21 10.19 5.49
CA LEU A 127 0.46 11.30 6.17
C LEU A 127 0.83 10.92 7.61
N PHE A 128 -0.13 10.37 8.35
CA PHE A 128 0.09 9.94 9.74
C PHE A 128 1.16 8.86 9.85
N MET A 129 1.08 7.83 9.01
CA MET A 129 2.02 6.71 9.00
C MET A 129 3.46 7.17 8.74
N ARG A 130 3.65 8.01 7.71
CA ARG A 130 4.99 8.49 7.34
C ARG A 130 5.59 9.41 8.40
N THR A 131 4.79 10.28 8.98
CA THR A 131 5.28 11.21 10.02
C THR A 131 5.63 10.50 11.33
N ASN A 132 4.84 9.49 11.70
CA ASN A 132 5.07 8.74 12.95
C ASN A 132 5.89 7.45 12.74
N HIS A 133 6.35 7.17 11.53
CA HIS A 133 7.09 5.96 11.18
C HIS A 133 6.39 4.67 11.65
N CYS A 134 5.07 4.61 11.52
CA CYS A 134 4.25 3.50 12.01
C CYS A 134 3.54 2.76 10.87
N GLY A 135 3.10 1.53 11.14
CA GLY A 135 2.34 0.71 10.21
C GLY A 135 0.86 1.10 10.17
N PHE A 136 0.14 0.63 9.14
CA PHE A 136 -1.29 0.90 8.95
C PHE A 136 -2.14 0.51 10.16
N SER A 137 -1.87 -0.66 10.77
CA SER A 137 -2.63 -1.13 11.94
C SER A 137 -2.45 -0.22 13.16
N GLU A 138 -1.25 0.33 13.33
CA GLU A 138 -0.93 1.25 14.42
C GLU A 138 -1.58 2.61 14.19
N ALA A 139 -1.50 3.11 12.96
CA ALA A 139 -2.16 4.34 12.56
C ALA A 139 -3.68 4.28 12.79
N VAL A 140 -4.34 3.19 12.37
CA VAL A 140 -5.78 2.99 12.60
C VAL A 140 -6.11 2.95 14.09
N LYS A 141 -5.34 2.26 14.92
CA LYS A 141 -5.55 2.23 16.39
C LYS A 141 -5.36 3.61 17.03
N ALA A 142 -4.39 4.38 16.55
CA ALA A 142 -4.13 5.73 17.07
C ALA A 142 -5.21 6.74 16.67
N LEU A 143 -5.79 6.59 15.48
CA LEU A 143 -6.81 7.50 14.96
C LEU A 143 -8.21 7.17 15.46
N VAL A 144 -8.50 5.88 15.66
CA VAL A 144 -9.80 5.36 16.10
C VAL A 144 -9.57 4.47 17.34
N PRO A 145 -9.48 5.07 18.53
CA PRO A 145 -9.29 4.32 19.78
C PRO A 145 -10.49 3.40 20.14
#